data_52aa8fb3dcdea2ea341e90e54d7a19fa
#
_entry.id   52aa8fb3dcdea2ea341e90e54d7a19fa
#
_cell.length_a   1.000
_cell.length_b   1.000
_cell.length_c   1.000
_cell.angle_alpha   90.00
_cell.angle_beta   90.00
_cell.angle_gamma   90.00
#
_symmetry.space_group_name_H-M   'P 1'
#
loop_
_entity.id
_entity.type
_entity.pdbx_description
1 polymer ?
#
loop_
_entity_poly.entity_id
_entity_poly.type
_entity_poly.pdbx_seq_one_letter_code
_entity_poly.pdbx_strand_id
1 'polypeptide(L)'
;IPSGAHSYSISNVCVGCHMQTVATTDPAFGKAGGHTFSMTYPMVSGGVTNTVDKVDICVSCHGPIQHFDMVRKDYNGDGVIEGIQTEVQKLLDKVNTLLPDSTYRADGNYIADRLVNSVSAKTNWPTKFLNAAWNWQFVNVEGSKGIHNAPYAIGLLNASIADLTDD
;
A
#
# COMPACT_ATOMS: atom_id res chain seq x y z
N ILE A 1 2.25 -7.02 -16.16
CA ILE A 1 1.65 -5.84 -15.53
C ILE A 1 2.59 -4.64 -15.76
N PRO A 2 2.12 -3.49 -16.28
CA PRO A 2 2.98 -2.38 -16.63
C PRO A 2 3.59 -1.71 -15.38
N SER A 3 4.78 -1.14 -15.56
CA SER A 3 5.41 -0.32 -14.52
C SER A 3 4.61 0.97 -14.29
N GLY A 4 4.63 1.48 -13.06
CA GLY A 4 3.97 2.74 -12.72
C GLY A 4 4.68 3.96 -13.34
N ALA A 5 3.92 5.02 -13.56
CA ALA A 5 4.44 6.24 -14.16
C ALA A 5 5.62 6.86 -13.38
N HIS A 6 5.66 6.70 -12.07
CA HIS A 6 6.72 7.23 -11.21
C HIS A 6 8.12 6.69 -11.58
N SER A 7 8.23 5.42 -11.99
CA SER A 7 9.51 4.83 -12.38
C SER A 7 10.11 5.43 -13.66
N TYR A 8 9.31 6.11 -14.47
CA TYR A 8 9.77 6.80 -15.69
C TYR A 8 9.89 8.32 -15.52
N SER A 9 9.07 8.90 -14.63
CA SER A 9 8.93 10.35 -14.50
C SER A 9 9.85 10.96 -13.42
N ILE A 10 10.36 10.13 -12.49
CA ILE A 10 11.21 10.58 -11.39
C ILE A 10 12.64 10.04 -11.61
N SER A 11 13.56 10.91 -12.00
CA SER A 11 14.92 10.53 -12.38
C SER A 11 15.72 9.80 -11.30
N ASN A 12 15.48 10.15 -10.02
CA ASN A 12 16.17 9.55 -8.88
C ASN A 12 15.25 8.60 -8.08
N VAL A 13 14.15 8.17 -8.67
CA VAL A 13 13.18 7.21 -8.10
C VAL A 13 12.96 7.40 -6.60
N CYS A 14 13.44 6.48 -5.76
CA CYS A 14 13.26 6.51 -4.30
C CYS A 14 13.78 7.80 -3.65
N VAL A 15 14.99 8.21 -4.03
CA VAL A 15 15.67 9.37 -3.45
C VAL A 15 14.93 10.66 -3.79
N GLY A 16 14.37 10.77 -5.00
CA GLY A 16 13.64 11.96 -5.45
C GLY A 16 12.44 12.30 -4.57
N CYS A 17 11.77 11.29 -4.02
CA CYS A 17 10.66 11.48 -3.08
C CYS A 17 11.11 11.45 -1.62
N HIS A 18 11.78 10.37 -1.21
CA HIS A 18 12.06 10.09 0.21
C HIS A 18 13.16 10.96 0.82
N MET A 19 14.10 11.47 0.02
CA MET A 19 15.21 12.30 0.49
C MET A 19 15.07 13.77 0.09
N GLN A 20 13.88 14.27 -0.19
CA GLN A 20 13.65 15.68 -0.48
C GLN A 20 14.20 16.59 0.63
N THR A 21 14.75 17.71 0.24
CA THR A 21 15.23 18.72 1.20
C THR A 21 14.05 19.35 1.94
N VAL A 22 14.14 19.42 3.26
CA VAL A 22 13.12 20.02 4.13
C VAL A 22 13.73 21.24 4.79
N ALA A 23 13.08 22.41 4.66
CA ALA A 23 13.54 23.65 5.27
C ALA A 23 13.50 23.56 6.81
N THR A 24 14.43 24.19 7.50
CA THR A 24 14.49 24.20 8.97
C THR A 24 13.26 24.81 9.64
N THR A 25 12.50 25.60 8.90
CA THR A 25 11.24 26.23 9.35
C THR A 25 9.99 25.37 9.09
N ASP A 26 10.14 24.27 8.34
CA ASP A 26 9.03 23.37 8.02
C ASP A 26 8.73 22.44 9.23
N PRO A 27 7.46 22.24 9.60
CA PRO A 27 7.09 21.32 10.68
C PRO A 27 7.59 19.88 10.50
N ALA A 28 7.86 19.45 9.25
CA ALA A 28 8.42 18.15 8.90
C ALA A 28 9.95 18.05 9.12
N PHE A 29 10.64 19.18 9.39
CA PHE A 29 12.09 19.17 9.52
C PHE A 29 12.58 18.17 10.56
N GLY A 30 13.51 17.32 10.17
CA GLY A 30 14.06 16.25 11.00
C GLY A 30 13.10 15.07 11.28
N LYS A 31 11.88 15.09 10.72
CA LYS A 31 10.85 14.06 10.93
C LYS A 31 10.48 13.33 9.65
N ALA A 32 10.46 14.03 8.51
CA ALA A 32 10.22 13.44 7.19
C ALA A 32 11.16 14.05 6.16
N GLY A 33 11.37 13.33 5.04
CA GLY A 33 12.35 13.71 4.02
C GLY A 33 13.80 13.55 4.46
N GLY A 34 14.75 13.92 3.61
CA GLY A 34 16.18 13.85 3.88
C GLY A 34 16.61 12.47 4.38
N HIS A 35 17.49 12.45 5.39
CA HIS A 35 18.02 11.20 5.95
C HIS A 35 17.02 10.39 6.78
N THR A 36 15.84 10.92 7.09
CA THR A 36 14.80 10.14 7.76
C THR A 36 14.18 9.11 6.83
N PHE A 37 14.20 9.36 5.52
CA PHE A 37 13.54 8.58 4.48
C PHE A 37 12.01 8.45 4.67
N SER A 38 11.45 9.10 5.70
CA SER A 38 10.02 9.06 5.98
C SER A 38 9.25 10.00 5.05
N MET A 39 8.09 9.57 4.62
CA MET A 39 7.12 10.38 3.86
C MET A 39 5.96 10.87 4.73
N THR A 40 5.99 10.56 6.02
CA THR A 40 4.97 11.01 6.98
C THR A 40 5.65 11.51 8.25
N TYR A 41 4.97 12.41 8.97
CA TYR A 41 5.47 12.92 10.25
C TYR A 41 4.34 13.21 11.24
N PRO A 42 4.59 13.09 12.55
CA PRO A 42 3.62 13.45 13.57
C PRO A 42 3.51 14.98 13.71
N MET A 43 2.28 15.48 13.73
CA MET A 43 1.96 16.88 14.02
C MET A 43 0.91 16.96 15.12
N VAL A 44 1.18 17.79 16.14
CA VAL A 44 0.24 18.03 17.24
C VAL A 44 -0.62 19.25 16.91
N SER A 45 -1.93 19.07 16.93
CA SER A 45 -2.92 20.13 16.76
C SER A 45 -4.06 19.93 17.76
N GLY A 46 -4.37 20.97 18.54
CA GLY A 46 -5.43 20.87 19.56
C GLY A 46 -5.21 19.79 20.63
N GLY A 47 -3.95 19.45 20.94
CA GLY A 47 -3.60 18.38 21.88
C GLY A 47 -3.69 16.97 21.32
N VAL A 48 -4.04 16.81 20.04
CA VAL A 48 -4.10 15.51 19.33
C VAL A 48 -2.91 15.39 18.41
N THR A 49 -2.24 14.23 18.43
CA THR A 49 -1.16 13.91 17.48
C THR A 49 -1.78 13.25 16.25
N ASN A 50 -1.60 13.89 15.09
CA ASN A 50 -2.03 13.37 13.79
C ASN A 50 -0.79 13.02 12.96
N THR A 51 -0.91 12.01 12.11
CA THR A 51 0.09 11.72 11.07
C THR A 51 -0.22 12.57 9.85
N VAL A 52 0.78 13.30 9.35
CA VAL A 52 0.67 14.17 8.18
C VAL A 52 1.56 13.63 7.06
N ASP A 53 1.02 13.60 5.85
CA ASP A 53 1.74 13.19 4.65
C ASP A 53 2.61 14.33 4.12
N LYS A 54 3.87 14.03 3.78
CA LYS A 54 4.80 14.97 3.15
C LYS A 54 4.64 14.91 1.63
N VAL A 55 3.64 15.63 1.12
CA VAL A 55 3.21 15.58 -0.29
C VAL A 55 3.83 16.64 -1.19
N ASP A 56 4.67 17.53 -0.69
CA ASP A 56 5.17 18.71 -1.43
C ASP A 56 5.84 18.34 -2.75
N ILE A 57 6.59 17.24 -2.77
CA ILE A 57 7.26 16.77 -3.98
C ILE A 57 6.26 16.32 -5.06
N CYS A 58 5.07 15.89 -4.66
CA CYS A 58 4.05 15.39 -5.57
C CYS A 58 3.33 16.53 -6.31
N VAL A 59 3.28 17.71 -5.69
CA VAL A 59 2.49 18.86 -6.15
C VAL A 59 2.86 19.33 -7.56
N SER A 60 4.14 19.23 -7.93
CA SER A 60 4.64 19.64 -9.24
C SER A 60 4.00 18.87 -10.41
N CYS A 61 3.59 17.61 -10.19
CA CYS A 61 2.97 16.76 -11.20
C CYS A 61 1.47 16.52 -10.94
N HIS A 62 1.07 16.44 -9.66
CA HIS A 62 -0.30 16.11 -9.28
C HIS A 62 -1.18 17.32 -8.97
N GLY A 63 -0.61 18.54 -8.92
CA GLY A 63 -1.32 19.70 -8.43
C GLY A 63 -1.49 19.69 -6.90
N PRO A 64 -2.28 20.60 -6.32
CA PRO A 64 -2.43 20.71 -4.88
C PRO A 64 -3.14 19.47 -4.32
N ILE A 65 -2.38 18.64 -3.62
CA ILE A 65 -2.86 17.48 -2.86
C ILE A 65 -2.47 17.64 -1.39
N GLN A 66 -3.23 17.01 -0.49
CA GLN A 66 -3.01 17.10 0.96
C GLN A 66 -2.57 15.78 1.59
N HIS A 67 -2.81 14.67 0.92
CA HIS A 67 -2.48 13.32 1.37
C HIS A 67 -2.22 12.39 0.20
N PHE A 68 -1.58 11.26 0.49
CA PHE A 68 -1.28 10.23 -0.53
C PHE A 68 -2.52 9.48 -0.99
N ASP A 69 -3.56 9.41 -0.16
CA ASP A 69 -4.81 8.71 -0.49
C ASP A 69 -5.66 9.51 -1.50
N MET A 70 -5.12 9.65 -2.71
CA MET A 70 -5.73 10.43 -3.79
C MET A 70 -6.88 9.67 -4.43
N VAL A 71 -8.05 10.32 -4.50
CA VAL A 71 -9.24 9.79 -5.16
C VAL A 71 -9.04 9.70 -6.68
N ARG A 72 -9.30 8.52 -7.25
CA ARG A 72 -9.14 8.27 -8.70
C ARG A 72 -10.33 7.56 -9.31
N LYS A 73 -10.57 6.32 -8.91
CA LYS A 73 -11.57 5.46 -9.50
C LYS A 73 -11.85 4.31 -8.53
N ASP A 74 -13.02 3.69 -8.64
CA ASP A 74 -13.35 2.43 -8.00
C ASP A 74 -12.47 1.30 -8.59
N TYR A 75 -11.53 0.80 -7.83
CA TYR A 75 -10.64 -0.29 -8.20
C TYR A 75 -11.02 -1.64 -7.56
N ASN A 76 -11.74 -1.59 -6.45
CA ASN A 76 -12.17 -2.78 -5.71
C ASN A 76 -13.54 -3.30 -6.17
N GLY A 77 -14.30 -2.50 -6.94
CA GLY A 77 -15.58 -2.85 -7.54
C GLY A 77 -16.76 -2.82 -6.58
N ASP A 78 -16.68 -2.03 -5.50
CA ASP A 78 -17.77 -1.90 -4.52
C ASP A 78 -18.79 -0.80 -4.86
N GLY A 79 -18.55 -0.05 -5.94
CA GLY A 79 -19.39 1.05 -6.39
C GLY A 79 -19.09 2.39 -5.74
N VAL A 80 -18.08 2.48 -4.89
CA VAL A 80 -17.63 3.72 -4.23
C VAL A 80 -16.26 4.11 -4.77
N ILE A 81 -16.08 5.39 -5.10
CA ILE A 81 -14.78 5.91 -5.54
C ILE A 81 -14.08 6.55 -4.34
N GLU A 82 -12.99 5.94 -3.90
CA GLU A 82 -12.23 6.36 -2.74
C GLU A 82 -10.79 6.73 -3.09
N GLY A 83 -9.97 6.99 -2.08
CA GLY A 83 -8.53 7.19 -2.26
C GLY A 83 -7.83 5.90 -2.66
N ILE A 84 -6.73 6.02 -3.41
CA ILE A 84 -5.99 4.87 -3.93
C ILE A 84 -5.50 3.91 -2.86
N GLN A 85 -5.06 4.44 -1.70
CA GLN A 85 -4.61 3.60 -0.60
C GLN A 85 -5.77 2.87 0.08
N THR A 86 -6.92 3.51 0.18
CA THR A 86 -8.16 2.91 0.69
C THR A 86 -8.63 1.80 -0.24
N GLU A 87 -8.65 2.03 -1.55
CA GLU A 87 -9.01 1.03 -2.56
C GLU A 87 -8.09 -0.21 -2.50
N VAL A 88 -6.78 0.02 -2.42
CA VAL A 88 -5.80 -1.08 -2.30
C VAL A 88 -5.96 -1.83 -0.98
N GLN A 89 -6.26 -1.13 0.13
CA GLN A 89 -6.53 -1.79 1.41
C GLN A 89 -7.75 -2.70 1.33
N LYS A 90 -8.84 -2.24 0.71
CA LYS A 90 -10.05 -3.07 0.51
C LYS A 90 -9.78 -4.29 -0.37
N LEU A 91 -8.93 -4.17 -1.39
CA LEU A 91 -8.49 -5.32 -2.19
C LEU A 91 -7.66 -6.31 -1.35
N LEU A 92 -6.76 -5.82 -0.50
CA LEU A 92 -6.02 -6.66 0.45
C LEU A 92 -6.97 -7.41 1.39
N ASP A 93 -7.95 -6.72 1.96
CA ASP A 93 -8.94 -7.30 2.85
C ASP A 93 -9.76 -8.38 2.11
N LYS A 94 -10.15 -8.12 0.86
CA LYS A 94 -10.88 -9.09 0.02
C LYS A 94 -10.06 -10.34 -0.26
N VAL A 95 -8.79 -10.21 -0.66
CA VAL A 95 -7.91 -11.39 -0.84
C VAL A 95 -7.82 -12.18 0.46
N ASN A 96 -7.60 -11.49 1.60
CA ASN A 96 -7.51 -12.17 2.89
C ASN A 96 -8.80 -12.90 3.28
N THR A 97 -9.98 -12.39 2.89
CA THR A 97 -11.26 -13.08 3.14
C THR A 97 -11.47 -14.32 2.28
N LEU A 98 -10.85 -14.39 1.10
CA LEU A 98 -10.97 -15.52 0.18
C LEU A 98 -9.96 -16.64 0.51
N LEU A 99 -8.95 -16.38 1.32
CA LEU A 99 -7.99 -17.39 1.74
C LEU A 99 -8.65 -18.36 2.73
N PRO A 100 -8.30 -19.66 2.67
CA PRO A 100 -8.90 -20.69 3.51
C PRO A 100 -8.44 -20.54 4.98
N ASP A 101 -9.28 -20.99 5.89
CA ASP A 101 -9.02 -21.06 7.33
C ASP A 101 -9.31 -19.79 8.15
N SER A 102 -10.58 -19.68 8.54
CA SER A 102 -11.05 -18.60 9.41
C SER A 102 -10.50 -18.66 10.85
N THR A 103 -9.93 -19.79 11.29
CA THR A 103 -9.41 -19.96 12.65
C THR A 103 -8.21 -19.07 12.94
N TYR A 104 -7.42 -18.75 11.92
CA TYR A 104 -6.28 -17.86 12.05
C TYR A 104 -6.63 -16.38 12.30
N ARG A 105 -7.88 -15.98 12.05
CA ARG A 105 -8.32 -14.60 12.28
C ARG A 105 -8.56 -14.28 13.74
N ALA A 106 -8.81 -15.30 14.56
CA ALA A 106 -9.14 -15.14 15.97
C ALA A 106 -8.00 -14.59 16.82
N ASP A 107 -6.74 -14.72 16.35
CA ASP A 107 -5.55 -14.23 17.06
C ASP A 107 -5.01 -12.89 16.54
N GLY A 108 -5.75 -12.22 15.67
CA GLY A 108 -5.41 -10.90 15.14
C GLY A 108 -4.40 -10.88 14.00
N ASN A 109 -3.92 -12.04 13.54
CA ASN A 109 -3.01 -12.13 12.40
C ASN A 109 -3.78 -12.35 11.10
N TYR A 110 -3.27 -11.77 10.02
CA TYR A 110 -3.82 -12.04 8.68
C TYR A 110 -3.48 -13.46 8.23
N ILE A 111 -4.45 -14.15 7.62
CA ILE A 111 -4.25 -15.51 7.10
C ILE A 111 -3.13 -15.53 6.06
N ALA A 112 -3.08 -14.53 5.18
CA ALA A 112 -2.05 -14.42 4.15
C ALA A 112 -0.63 -14.41 4.74
N ASP A 113 -0.42 -13.66 5.83
CA ASP A 113 0.87 -13.59 6.51
C ASP A 113 1.29 -14.97 7.05
N ARG A 114 0.38 -15.72 7.64
CA ARG A 114 0.65 -17.08 8.13
C ARG A 114 0.94 -18.07 7.01
N LEU A 115 0.21 -18.00 5.90
CA LEU A 115 0.46 -18.88 4.75
C LEU A 115 1.84 -18.64 4.14
N VAL A 116 2.32 -17.40 4.11
CA VAL A 116 3.65 -17.06 3.62
C VAL A 116 4.74 -17.50 4.60
N ASN A 117 4.55 -17.29 5.89
CA ASN A 117 5.58 -17.48 6.91
C ASN A 117 5.58 -18.88 7.56
N SER A 118 4.53 -19.68 7.36
CA SER A 118 4.45 -21.05 7.89
C SER A 118 5.00 -22.07 6.90
N VAL A 119 6.03 -22.81 7.31
CA VAL A 119 6.59 -23.92 6.51
C VAL A 119 5.55 -25.03 6.29
N SER A 120 4.76 -25.34 7.31
CA SER A 120 3.71 -26.38 7.25
C SER A 120 2.59 -25.99 6.26
N ALA A 121 2.22 -24.73 6.20
CA ALA A 121 1.21 -24.25 5.25
C ALA A 121 1.68 -24.45 3.80
N LYS A 122 2.95 -24.13 3.51
CA LYS A 122 3.50 -24.20 2.14
C LYS A 122 3.46 -25.61 1.51
N THR A 123 3.42 -26.65 2.33
CA THR A 123 3.43 -28.05 1.83
C THR A 123 2.04 -28.63 1.61
N ASN A 124 1.00 -28.04 2.21
CA ASN A 124 -0.33 -28.65 2.28
C ASN A 124 -1.41 -27.85 1.54
N TRP A 125 -1.13 -26.63 1.10
CA TRP A 125 -2.13 -25.80 0.42
C TRP A 125 -1.96 -25.80 -1.10
N PRO A 126 -3.07 -25.79 -1.85
CA PRO A 126 -3.04 -25.59 -3.31
C PRO A 126 -2.28 -24.31 -3.69
N THR A 127 -1.59 -24.38 -4.82
CA THR A 127 -0.72 -23.28 -5.31
C THR A 127 -1.45 -21.95 -5.43
N LYS A 128 -2.74 -21.95 -5.80
CA LYS A 128 -3.54 -20.72 -5.90
C LYS A 128 -3.60 -19.95 -4.57
N PHE A 129 -3.73 -20.63 -3.45
CA PHE A 129 -3.75 -19.98 -2.13
C PHE A 129 -2.37 -19.43 -1.73
N LEU A 130 -1.29 -20.16 -2.03
CA LEU A 130 0.06 -19.71 -1.75
C LEU A 130 0.44 -18.49 -2.60
N ASN A 131 0.06 -18.50 -3.89
CA ASN A 131 0.29 -17.36 -4.78
C ASN A 131 -0.48 -16.12 -4.32
N ALA A 132 -1.74 -16.27 -3.96
CA ALA A 132 -2.56 -15.17 -3.46
C ALA A 132 -2.02 -14.61 -2.14
N ALA A 133 -1.59 -15.46 -1.21
CA ALA A 133 -0.97 -15.05 0.03
C ALA A 133 0.35 -14.29 -0.20
N TRP A 134 1.15 -14.75 -1.15
CA TRP A 134 2.40 -14.10 -1.56
C TRP A 134 2.16 -12.71 -2.15
N ASN A 135 1.19 -12.60 -3.09
CA ASN A 135 0.81 -11.32 -3.68
C ASN A 135 0.26 -10.35 -2.62
N TRP A 136 -0.55 -10.85 -1.70
CA TRP A 136 -1.04 -10.08 -0.56
C TRP A 136 0.11 -9.57 0.30
N GLN A 137 1.02 -10.47 0.70
CA GLN A 137 2.18 -10.13 1.53
C GLN A 137 3.08 -9.10 0.84
N PHE A 138 3.32 -9.27 -0.46
CA PHE A 138 4.13 -8.34 -1.24
C PHE A 138 3.55 -6.92 -1.21
N VAL A 139 2.25 -6.76 -1.49
CA VAL A 139 1.59 -5.44 -1.49
C VAL A 139 1.46 -4.87 -0.07
N ASN A 140 1.19 -5.72 0.92
CA ASN A 140 1.03 -5.28 2.31
C ASN A 140 2.34 -4.78 2.93
N VAL A 141 3.44 -5.53 2.75
CA VAL A 141 4.76 -5.18 3.32
C VAL A 141 5.44 -4.04 2.59
N GLU A 142 5.18 -3.88 1.29
CA GLU A 142 5.63 -2.73 0.50
C GLU A 142 5.13 -1.41 1.12
N GLY A 143 3.96 -1.42 1.75
CA GLY A 143 3.48 -0.39 2.67
C GLY A 143 2.94 0.88 2.03
N SER A 144 3.24 1.17 0.75
CA SER A 144 2.76 2.39 0.08
C SER A 144 1.29 2.31 -0.35
N LYS A 145 0.72 1.10 -0.37
CA LYS A 145 -0.65 0.83 -0.83
C LYS A 145 -0.92 1.45 -2.21
N GLY A 146 -0.01 1.19 -3.14
CA GLY A 146 -0.14 1.59 -4.54
C GLY A 146 0.53 2.91 -4.93
N ILE A 147 1.05 3.71 -4.01
CA ILE A 147 1.72 4.98 -4.36
C ILE A 147 2.95 4.73 -5.24
N HIS A 148 3.73 3.70 -4.98
CA HIS A 148 4.88 3.36 -5.80
C HIS A 148 4.48 2.85 -7.18
N ASN A 149 3.46 1.98 -7.27
CA ASN A 149 2.97 1.43 -8.53
C ASN A 149 1.52 0.91 -8.39
N ALA A 150 0.55 1.80 -8.47
CA ALA A 150 -0.86 1.45 -8.32
C ALA A 150 -1.34 0.38 -9.33
N PRO A 151 -1.04 0.46 -10.65
CA PRO A 151 -1.46 -0.57 -11.59
C PRO A 151 -0.90 -1.96 -11.27
N TYR A 152 0.31 -2.04 -10.74
CA TYR A 152 0.92 -3.30 -10.37
C TYR A 152 0.27 -3.90 -9.12
N ALA A 153 0.14 -3.12 -8.05
CA ALA A 153 -0.48 -3.57 -6.79
C ALA A 153 -1.93 -4.04 -7.02
N ILE A 154 -2.73 -3.22 -7.71
CA ILE A 154 -4.12 -3.54 -8.05
C ILE A 154 -4.19 -4.78 -8.95
N GLY A 155 -3.32 -4.88 -9.95
CA GLY A 155 -3.27 -6.01 -10.87
C GLY A 155 -2.96 -7.33 -10.16
N LEU A 156 -1.99 -7.34 -9.22
CA LEU A 156 -1.67 -8.53 -8.42
C LEU A 156 -2.85 -8.97 -7.56
N LEU A 157 -3.50 -8.03 -6.87
CA LEU A 157 -4.61 -8.35 -5.98
C LEU A 157 -5.85 -8.81 -6.77
N ASN A 158 -6.19 -8.16 -7.88
CA ASN A 158 -7.31 -8.58 -8.73
C ASN A 158 -7.06 -9.95 -9.39
N ALA A 159 -5.84 -10.23 -9.84
CA ALA A 159 -5.48 -11.56 -10.34
C ALA A 159 -5.63 -12.61 -9.25
N SER A 160 -5.22 -12.32 -8.01
CA SER A 160 -5.42 -13.22 -6.87
C SER A 160 -6.89 -13.46 -6.55
N ILE A 161 -7.72 -12.41 -6.60
CA ILE A 161 -9.16 -12.53 -6.37
C ILE A 161 -9.80 -13.42 -7.45
N ALA A 162 -9.48 -13.18 -8.72
CA ALA A 162 -9.98 -13.99 -9.82
C ALA A 162 -9.60 -15.48 -9.64
N ASP A 163 -8.30 -15.76 -9.40
CA ASP A 163 -7.79 -17.12 -9.22
C ASP A 163 -8.42 -17.86 -8.02
N LEU A 164 -8.76 -17.11 -6.96
CA LEU A 164 -9.42 -17.66 -5.77
C LEU A 164 -10.94 -17.88 -5.95
N THR A 165 -11.58 -17.14 -6.88
CA THR A 165 -13.03 -17.20 -7.12
C THR A 165 -13.41 -18.07 -8.33
N ASP A 166 -12.46 -18.39 -9.20
CA ASP A 166 -12.68 -19.34 -10.29
C ASP A 166 -12.70 -20.77 -9.74
N ASP A 167 -13.82 -21.49 -9.98
CA ASP A 167 -14.04 -22.89 -9.59
C ASP A 167 -13.24 -23.90 -10.43
#